data_fdea5c3f3b336a1a8e9c8818847f95e4
#
_entry.id   fdea5c3f3b336a1a8e9c8818847f95e4
#
_cell.length_a   1.000
_cell.length_b   1.000
_cell.length_c   1.000
_cell.angle_alpha   90.00
_cell.angle_beta   90.00
_cell.angle_gamma   90.00
#
_symmetry.space_group_name_H-M   'P 1'
#
loop_
_entity.id
_entity.type
_entity.pdbx_description
1 polymer ?
#
loop_
_entity_poly.entity_id
_entity_poly.type
_entity_poly.pdbx_seq_one_letter_code
_entity_poly.pdbx_strand_id
1 'polypeptide(L)'
;MFRLKINDIDIEVEEGLTVLQACEQAGFEIPRFCYHEKLSIAGNCRMCLVEMEKSPKPIASCAMPATEGMKIKTNTSLVDKARKGIMEFLLANHPLDCPVCDQGGECDLQDQSLFYGLDNSRYTENKRLVKEKYMGPLI
;
A
#
# COMPACT_ATOMS: atom_id res chain seq x y z
N MET A 1 0.28 11.47 -24.88
CA MET A 1 0.78 11.99 -23.58
C MET A 1 -0.21 12.99 -23.04
N PHE A 2 -0.42 13.08 -21.76
CA PHE A 2 -1.28 14.03 -21.09
C PHE A 2 -0.61 14.57 -19.81
N ARG A 3 -1.14 15.68 -19.29
CA ARG A 3 -0.58 16.36 -18.11
C ARG A 3 -1.44 16.11 -16.89
N LEU A 4 -0.77 15.85 -15.78
CA LEU A 4 -1.39 15.77 -14.47
C LEU A 4 -0.47 16.39 -13.41
N LYS A 5 -0.99 16.59 -12.20
CA LYS A 5 -0.23 17.22 -11.12
C LYS A 5 -0.09 16.25 -9.96
N ILE A 6 1.15 16.02 -9.51
CA ILE A 6 1.44 15.20 -8.32
C ILE A 6 2.21 16.04 -7.32
N ASN A 7 1.68 16.18 -6.11
CA ASN A 7 2.27 17.01 -5.05
C ASN A 7 2.65 18.42 -5.54
N ASP A 8 1.76 19.02 -6.33
CA ASP A 8 1.92 20.36 -6.94
C ASP A 8 2.98 20.45 -8.05
N ILE A 9 3.59 19.34 -8.48
CA ILE A 9 4.50 19.27 -9.62
C ILE A 9 3.71 18.83 -10.86
N ASP A 10 3.80 19.60 -11.94
CA ASP A 10 3.22 19.23 -13.23
C ASP A 10 4.11 18.18 -13.92
N ILE A 11 3.52 17.09 -14.35
CA ILE A 11 4.20 16.00 -15.05
C ILE A 11 3.47 15.63 -16.34
N GLU A 12 4.22 15.18 -17.33
CA GLU A 12 3.69 14.57 -18.54
C GLU A 12 3.89 13.07 -18.49
N VAL A 13 2.83 12.32 -18.74
CA VAL A 13 2.84 10.86 -18.72
C VAL A 13 2.24 10.27 -19.99
N GLU A 14 2.62 9.06 -20.30
CA GLU A 14 2.01 8.31 -21.38
C GLU A 14 0.59 7.86 -21.03
N GLU A 15 -0.23 7.74 -22.06
CA GLU A 15 -1.58 7.23 -21.92
C GLU A 15 -1.56 5.74 -21.57
N GLY A 16 -2.47 5.31 -20.69
CA GLY A 16 -2.57 3.92 -20.25
C GLY A 16 -1.88 3.59 -18.93
N LEU A 17 -1.13 4.52 -18.35
CA LEU A 17 -0.54 4.33 -17.03
C LEU A 17 -1.56 4.43 -15.91
N THR A 18 -1.27 3.74 -14.79
CA THR A 18 -1.99 3.96 -13.53
C THR A 18 -1.45 5.18 -12.79
N VAL A 19 -2.22 5.69 -11.85
CA VAL A 19 -1.77 6.79 -10.97
C VAL A 19 -0.49 6.40 -10.21
N LEU A 20 -0.37 5.13 -9.78
CA LEU A 20 0.84 4.63 -9.12
C LEU A 20 2.06 4.76 -10.02
N GLN A 21 1.97 4.28 -11.26
CA GLN A 21 3.06 4.36 -12.23
C GLN A 21 3.43 5.80 -12.56
N ALA A 22 2.42 6.68 -12.67
CA ALA A 22 2.65 8.10 -12.86
C ALA A 22 3.40 8.74 -11.68
N CYS A 23 3.05 8.35 -10.43
CA CYS A 23 3.77 8.81 -9.24
C CYS A 23 5.23 8.34 -9.24
N GLU A 24 5.49 7.09 -9.60
CA GLU A 24 6.86 6.56 -9.70
C GLU A 24 7.70 7.27 -10.76
N GLN A 25 7.13 7.55 -11.92
CA GLN A 25 7.81 8.36 -12.95
C GLN A 25 8.15 9.77 -12.47
N ALA A 26 7.33 10.33 -11.59
CA ALA A 26 7.58 11.61 -10.96
C ALA A 26 8.56 11.54 -9.76
N GLY A 27 9.09 10.35 -9.44
CA GLY A 27 10.02 10.13 -8.33
C GLY A 27 9.35 10.02 -6.95
N PHE A 28 8.02 9.82 -6.91
CA PHE A 28 7.29 9.62 -5.66
C PHE A 28 7.04 8.13 -5.43
N GLU A 29 7.64 7.60 -4.37
CA GLU A 29 7.40 6.23 -3.94
C GLU A 29 6.01 6.09 -3.28
N ILE A 30 5.26 5.08 -3.72
CA ILE A 30 3.94 4.73 -3.17
C ILE A 30 4.02 3.33 -2.54
N PRO A 31 3.73 3.20 -1.23
CA PRO A 31 3.73 1.90 -0.57
C PRO A 31 2.65 0.99 -1.13
N ARG A 32 2.95 -0.31 -1.20
CA ARG A 32 2.06 -1.32 -1.79
C ARG A 32 2.44 -2.72 -1.33
N PHE A 33 1.50 -3.66 -1.40
CA PHE A 33 1.74 -5.09 -1.19
C PHE A 33 1.25 -5.93 -2.37
N CYS A 34 0.04 -5.68 -2.86
CA CYS A 34 -0.58 -6.53 -3.87
C CYS A 34 -0.28 -6.15 -5.33
N TYR A 35 0.40 -5.05 -5.56
CA TYR A 35 0.75 -4.61 -6.92
C TYR A 35 2.16 -5.07 -7.30
N HIS A 36 2.26 -5.58 -8.52
CA HIS A 36 3.53 -5.83 -9.19
C HIS A 36 3.39 -5.50 -10.68
N GLU A 37 4.39 -4.85 -11.27
CA GLU A 37 4.34 -4.33 -12.66
C GLU A 37 4.10 -5.41 -13.72
N LYS A 38 4.51 -6.66 -13.45
CA LYS A 38 4.41 -7.81 -14.37
C LYS A 38 3.20 -8.70 -14.11
N LEU A 39 2.35 -8.35 -13.16
CA LEU A 39 1.18 -9.14 -12.78
C LEU A 39 -0.10 -8.34 -12.96
N SER A 40 -1.22 -9.07 -13.05
CA SER A 40 -2.54 -8.45 -13.08
C SER A 40 -2.81 -7.66 -11.79
N ILE A 41 -3.44 -6.50 -11.93
CA ILE A 41 -3.74 -5.61 -10.79
C ILE A 41 -4.80 -6.25 -9.90
N ALA A 42 -4.43 -6.61 -8.67
CA ALA A 42 -5.35 -7.18 -7.68
C ALA A 42 -6.18 -6.11 -6.96
N GLY A 43 -5.59 -4.96 -6.64
CA GLY A 43 -6.27 -3.81 -6.03
C GLY A 43 -6.87 -4.05 -4.65
N ASN A 44 -6.41 -5.06 -3.89
CA ASN A 44 -7.05 -5.53 -2.67
C ASN A 44 -6.37 -5.11 -1.36
N CYS A 45 -5.06 -4.85 -1.33
CA CYS A 45 -4.38 -4.46 -0.09
C CYS A 45 -4.69 -3.05 0.38
N ARG A 46 -5.00 -2.14 -0.53
CA ARG A 46 -5.30 -0.72 -0.28
C ARG A 46 -4.15 0.10 0.31
N MET A 47 -2.94 -0.43 0.40
CA MET A 47 -1.80 0.32 0.93
C MET A 47 -1.38 1.50 0.04
N CYS A 48 -1.65 1.42 -1.26
CA CYS A 48 -1.33 2.43 -2.27
C CYS A 48 -2.31 3.62 -2.31
N LEU A 49 -3.12 3.83 -1.28
CA LEU A 49 -4.07 4.94 -1.26
C LEU A 49 -3.37 6.29 -1.37
N VAL A 50 -3.91 7.14 -2.22
CA VAL A 50 -3.53 8.55 -2.43
C VAL A 50 -4.77 9.43 -2.45
N GLU A 51 -4.59 10.71 -2.20
CA GLU A 51 -5.67 11.68 -2.30
C GLU A 51 -5.75 12.23 -3.72
N MET A 52 -6.96 12.29 -4.27
CA MET A 52 -7.24 12.92 -5.56
C MET A 52 -8.15 14.11 -5.33
N GLU A 53 -7.79 15.27 -5.87
CA GLU A 53 -8.63 16.47 -5.79
C GLU A 53 -10.06 16.18 -6.31
N LYS A 54 -11.05 16.68 -5.64
CA LYS A 54 -12.49 16.48 -5.93
C LYS A 54 -13.00 15.04 -5.66
N SER A 55 -12.18 14.14 -5.18
CA SER A 55 -12.64 12.82 -4.70
C SER A 55 -12.98 12.91 -3.20
N PRO A 56 -14.15 12.42 -2.77
CA PRO A 56 -14.51 12.41 -1.35
C PRO A 56 -13.72 11.38 -0.53
N LYS A 57 -13.01 10.48 -1.20
CA LYS A 57 -12.27 9.37 -0.59
C LYS A 57 -10.92 9.18 -1.25
N PRO A 58 -9.90 8.68 -0.51
CA PRO A 58 -8.65 8.25 -1.12
C PRO A 58 -8.90 7.17 -2.19
N ILE A 59 -8.08 7.18 -3.22
CA ILE A 59 -8.15 6.23 -4.32
C ILE A 59 -7.00 5.22 -4.27
N ALA A 60 -7.25 4.00 -4.76
CA ALA A 60 -6.22 2.99 -4.93
C ALA A 60 -5.40 3.32 -6.19
N SER A 61 -4.23 3.91 -6.01
CA SER A 61 -3.40 4.40 -7.13
C SER A 61 -2.98 3.31 -8.10
N CYS A 62 -2.80 2.07 -7.65
CA CYS A 62 -2.42 0.94 -8.50
C CYS A 62 -3.51 0.51 -9.49
N ALA A 63 -4.77 0.80 -9.19
CA ALA A 63 -5.92 0.40 -10.00
C ALA A 63 -6.63 1.57 -10.70
N MET A 64 -6.27 2.80 -10.36
CA MET A 64 -6.86 4.00 -10.95
C MET A 64 -6.06 4.39 -12.20
N PRO A 65 -6.67 4.41 -13.39
CA PRO A 65 -6.03 4.95 -14.59
C PRO A 65 -5.71 6.43 -14.39
N ALA A 66 -4.52 6.84 -14.78
CA ALA A 66 -4.16 8.25 -14.83
C ALA A 66 -4.88 8.92 -16.01
N THR A 67 -5.40 10.12 -15.80
CA THR A 67 -6.11 10.90 -16.84
C THR A 67 -5.68 12.35 -16.81
N GLU A 68 -5.92 13.04 -17.93
CA GLU A 68 -5.61 14.46 -18.11
C GLU A 68 -6.20 15.33 -16.99
N GLY A 69 -5.38 16.22 -16.47
CA GLY A 69 -5.79 17.22 -15.47
C GLY A 69 -6.01 16.67 -14.06
N MET A 70 -5.72 15.41 -13.79
CA MET A 70 -5.74 14.88 -12.41
C MET A 70 -4.79 15.64 -11.50
N LYS A 71 -5.20 15.82 -10.25
CA LYS A 71 -4.34 16.36 -9.19
C LYS A 71 -4.31 15.35 -8.04
N ILE A 72 -3.13 14.84 -7.81
CA ILE A 72 -2.84 13.77 -6.84
C ILE A 72 -1.95 14.31 -5.73
N LYS A 73 -2.26 13.95 -4.50
CA LYS A 73 -1.42 14.20 -3.33
C LYS A 73 -1.09 12.89 -2.63
N THR A 74 0.18 12.67 -2.36
CA THR A 74 0.70 11.39 -1.84
C THR A 74 1.06 11.43 -0.36
N ASN A 75 1.07 12.61 0.27
CA ASN A 75 1.61 12.83 1.61
C ASN A 75 0.73 13.76 2.48
N THR A 76 -0.58 13.74 2.30
CA THR A 76 -1.52 14.50 3.13
C THR A 76 -1.84 13.77 4.44
N SER A 77 -2.40 14.49 5.40
CA SER A 77 -2.90 13.91 6.64
C SER A 77 -3.97 12.84 6.41
N LEU A 78 -4.77 12.98 5.35
CA LEU A 78 -5.76 11.98 4.94
C LEU A 78 -5.08 10.70 4.46
N VAL A 79 -4.04 10.81 3.64
CA VAL A 79 -3.26 9.68 3.14
C VAL A 79 -2.51 8.99 4.28
N ASP A 80 -1.88 9.75 5.18
CA ASP A 80 -1.19 9.21 6.34
C ASP A 80 -2.15 8.42 7.25
N LYS A 81 -3.30 8.98 7.57
CA LYS A 81 -4.34 8.31 8.35
C LYS A 81 -4.83 7.02 7.68
N ALA A 82 -5.00 7.06 6.35
CA ALA A 82 -5.44 5.88 5.59
C ALA A 82 -4.39 4.76 5.65
N ARG A 83 -3.11 5.08 5.43
CA ARG A 83 -2.02 4.09 5.49
C ARG A 83 -1.85 3.49 6.88
N LYS A 84 -1.91 4.31 7.93
CA LYS A 84 -1.92 3.82 9.32
C LYS A 84 -3.05 2.83 9.59
N GLY A 85 -4.26 3.15 9.14
CA GLY A 85 -5.41 2.25 9.27
C GLY A 85 -5.24 0.93 8.51
N ILE A 86 -4.68 0.97 7.31
CA ILE A 86 -4.40 -0.24 6.53
C ILE A 86 -3.32 -1.09 7.20
N MET A 87 -2.24 -0.48 7.68
CA MET A 87 -1.20 -1.21 8.42
C MET A 87 -1.75 -1.87 9.68
N GLU A 88 -2.55 -1.16 10.45
CA GLU A 88 -3.22 -1.70 11.63
C GLU A 88 -4.10 -2.90 11.28
N PHE A 89 -4.86 -2.81 10.21
CA PHE A 89 -5.71 -3.90 9.72
C PHE A 89 -4.90 -5.12 9.28
N LEU A 90 -3.82 -4.92 8.53
CA LEU A 90 -2.94 -6.01 8.08
C LEU A 90 -2.24 -6.70 9.25
N LEU A 91 -1.88 -5.96 10.29
CA LEU A 91 -1.19 -6.48 11.47
C LEU A 91 -2.14 -7.08 12.51
N ALA A 92 -3.45 -6.84 12.43
CA ALA A 92 -4.42 -7.27 13.44
C ALA A 92 -4.31 -8.76 13.80
N ASN A 93 -4.18 -9.63 12.80
CA ASN A 93 -4.06 -11.08 12.98
C ASN A 93 -2.68 -11.64 12.55
N HIS A 94 -1.74 -10.75 12.23
CA HIS A 94 -0.40 -11.20 11.84
C HIS A 94 0.35 -11.78 13.03
N PRO A 95 0.99 -12.97 12.92
CA PRO A 95 1.72 -13.60 14.01
C PRO A 95 2.89 -12.74 14.52
N LEU A 96 3.17 -12.79 15.81
CA LEU A 96 4.32 -12.11 16.43
C LEU A 96 5.58 -13.00 16.42
N ASP A 97 5.87 -13.61 15.28
CA ASP A 97 6.89 -14.64 15.10
C ASP A 97 8.11 -14.14 14.31
N CYS A 98 8.32 -12.83 14.20
CA CYS A 98 9.45 -12.28 13.44
C CYS A 98 10.82 -12.89 13.78
N PRO A 99 11.17 -13.18 15.06
CA PRO A 99 12.45 -13.79 15.39
C PRO A 99 12.67 -15.20 14.85
N VAL A 100 11.60 -15.91 14.51
CA VAL A 100 11.62 -17.28 13.95
C VAL A 100 11.04 -17.35 12.55
N CYS A 101 10.66 -16.21 11.98
CA CYS A 101 10.10 -16.11 10.63
C CYS A 101 11.23 -16.04 9.60
N ASP A 102 11.17 -16.86 8.56
CA ASP A 102 12.16 -16.86 7.48
C ASP A 102 12.26 -15.54 6.73
N GLN A 103 11.19 -14.75 6.70
CA GLN A 103 11.14 -13.42 6.07
C GLN A 103 11.69 -12.29 6.97
N GLY A 104 11.95 -12.57 8.26
CA GLY A 104 12.43 -11.56 9.20
C GLY A 104 13.73 -10.89 8.76
N GLY A 105 13.76 -9.55 8.75
CA GLY A 105 14.91 -8.76 8.32
C GLY A 105 14.91 -8.35 6.85
N GLU A 106 14.10 -8.96 6.00
CA GLU A 106 13.90 -8.62 4.58
C GLU A 106 12.40 -8.58 4.23
N CYS A 107 11.59 -8.12 5.15
CA CYS A 107 10.13 -8.20 5.09
C CYS A 107 9.52 -6.82 4.81
N ASP A 108 8.86 -6.69 3.66
CA ASP A 108 8.16 -5.45 3.28
C ASP A 108 7.10 -5.05 4.32
N LEU A 109 6.47 -6.03 4.99
CA LEU A 109 5.50 -5.73 6.05
C LEU A 109 6.17 -5.07 7.26
N GLN A 110 7.36 -5.54 7.67
CA GLN A 110 8.15 -4.91 8.74
C GLN A 110 8.54 -3.48 8.34
N ASP A 111 9.08 -3.31 7.14
CA ASP A 111 9.55 -2.00 6.66
C ASP A 111 8.40 -1.00 6.53
N GLN A 112 7.31 -1.40 5.90
CA GLN A 112 6.15 -0.52 5.74
C GLN A 112 5.43 -0.26 7.08
N SER A 113 5.44 -1.21 8.02
CA SER A 113 4.94 -0.99 9.37
C SER A 113 5.75 0.08 10.11
N LEU A 114 7.07 0.03 9.97
CA LEU A 114 7.95 1.02 10.58
C LEU A 114 7.74 2.42 9.99
N PHE A 115 7.58 2.53 8.67
CA PHE A 115 7.45 3.83 7.99
C PHE A 115 6.05 4.44 8.09
N TYR A 116 5.00 3.62 8.03
CA TYR A 116 3.62 4.09 7.86
C TYR A 116 2.68 3.63 8.97
N GLY A 117 3.10 2.73 9.83
CA GLY A 117 2.27 2.15 10.87
C GLY A 117 2.16 3.00 12.14
N LEU A 118 1.49 2.43 13.12
CA LEU A 118 1.48 2.92 14.50
C LEU A 118 2.57 2.21 15.30
N ASP A 119 3.04 2.85 16.35
CA ASP A 119 4.04 2.31 17.27
C ASP A 119 3.47 1.26 18.25
N ASN A 120 2.14 1.15 18.33
CA ASN A 120 1.44 0.22 19.20
C ASN A 120 0.18 -0.33 18.55
N SER A 121 -0.27 -1.50 19.00
CA SER A 121 -1.57 -2.05 18.63
C SER A 121 -2.69 -1.50 19.51
N ARG A 122 -3.83 -1.15 18.89
CA ARG A 122 -5.06 -0.80 19.61
C ARG A 122 -5.97 -2.01 19.87
N TYR A 123 -5.63 -3.17 19.29
CA TYR A 123 -6.37 -4.41 19.50
C TYR A 123 -5.97 -5.05 20.82
N THR A 124 -6.96 -5.44 21.62
CA THR A 124 -6.81 -6.16 22.89
C THR A 124 -7.18 -7.63 22.77
N GLU A 125 -7.85 -8.01 21.68
CA GLU A 125 -8.27 -9.37 21.38
C GLU A 125 -7.08 -10.23 20.97
N ASN A 126 -7.19 -11.53 21.24
CA ASN A 126 -6.19 -12.50 20.77
C ASN A 126 -6.17 -12.57 19.24
N LYS A 127 -4.98 -12.64 18.68
CA LYS A 127 -4.81 -12.86 17.25
C LYS A 127 -5.41 -14.20 16.84
N ARG A 128 -6.03 -14.22 15.66
CA ARG A 128 -6.53 -15.46 15.05
C ARG A 128 -5.37 -16.40 14.76
N LEU A 129 -5.41 -17.59 15.34
CA LEU A 129 -4.46 -18.66 15.05
C LEU A 129 -5.03 -19.60 13.98
N VAL A 130 -4.18 -20.00 13.05
CA VAL A 130 -4.50 -21.06 12.11
C VAL A 130 -4.23 -22.39 12.82
N LYS A 131 -5.18 -23.34 12.71
CA LYS A 131 -4.96 -24.70 13.22
C LYS A 131 -3.78 -25.33 12.52
N GLU A 132 -2.93 -26.03 13.29
CA GLU A 132 -1.87 -26.84 12.71
C GLU A 132 -2.44 -27.82 11.69
N LYS A 133 -1.77 -27.89 10.55
CA LYS A 133 -2.11 -28.82 9.48
C LYS A 133 -0.97 -29.79 9.32
N TYR A 134 -1.23 -31.05 9.60
CA TYR A 134 -0.26 -32.11 9.30
C TYR A 134 -0.16 -32.28 7.78
N MET A 135 0.98 -31.96 7.21
CA MET A 135 1.24 -31.97 5.77
C MET A 135 1.98 -33.23 5.30
N GLY A 136 2.23 -34.19 6.20
CA GLY A 136 2.96 -35.42 5.95
C GLY A 136 4.29 -35.48 6.68
N PRO A 137 4.99 -36.63 6.62
CA PRO A 137 6.21 -36.85 7.39
C PRO A 137 7.45 -36.12 6.83
N LEU A 138 7.34 -35.47 5.69
CA LEU A 138 8.44 -34.79 5.00
C LEU A 138 8.36 -33.27 5.06
N ILE A 139 7.32 -32.69 5.69
CA ILE A 139 7.12 -31.25 5.81
C ILE A 139 6.88 -30.91 7.28
#